data_f20b49bb9008474779450bd39862000e
#
_entry.id   f20b49bb9008474779450bd39862000e
#
_cell.length_a   1.000
_cell.length_b   1.000
_cell.length_c   1.000
_cell.angle_alpha   90.00
_cell.angle_beta   90.00
_cell.angle_gamma   90.00
#
_symmetry.space_group_name_H-M   'P 1'
#
loop_
_entity.id
_entity.type
_entity.pdbx_description
1 polymer ?
#
loop_
_entity_poly.entity_id
_entity_poly.type
_entity_poly.pdbx_seq_one_letter_code
_entity_poly.pdbx_strand_id
1 'polypeptide(L)'
;ISSALASGGIPIGVLGSTGIAAAATRGVNMQLFWILDNIGHSEALVVHKESGISKPEDLKGKRIGVPFVSTSHFHLLVALSKVWKMNPRDVRILNMQPPQIVAAWQRGDIDAAYVWPPALTTLLKDGTVLTDSEEVGKASVPTFDGIVVDKAWAEKNPKFMQAYTKVMADAYRDYNENSAKWTESSPEVKGITQMIGGNAKDILEAMKMLVFPSAQEMAS
;
A
#
# COMPACT_ATOMS: atom_id res chain seq x y z
N ILE A 1 -3.35 14.09 -2.11
CA ILE A 1 -4.30 13.69 -3.19
C ILE A 1 -5.73 14.09 -2.79
N SER A 2 -6.25 13.68 -1.62
CA SER A 2 -7.62 14.01 -1.20
C SER A 2 -7.92 15.52 -1.25
N SER A 3 -7.01 16.37 -0.79
CA SER A 3 -7.17 17.82 -0.85
C SER A 3 -7.17 18.35 -2.29
N ALA A 4 -6.34 17.78 -3.16
CA ALA A 4 -6.29 18.17 -4.58
C ALA A 4 -7.55 17.75 -5.34
N LEU A 5 -8.11 16.58 -5.05
CA LEU A 5 -9.44 16.15 -5.54
C LEU A 5 -10.55 17.09 -5.04
N ALA A 6 -10.58 17.37 -3.73
CA ALA A 6 -11.58 18.23 -3.12
C ALA A 6 -11.57 19.66 -3.67
N SER A 7 -10.40 20.18 -4.05
CA SER A 7 -10.24 21.53 -4.64
C SER A 7 -10.41 21.55 -6.17
N GLY A 8 -10.61 20.39 -6.82
CA GLY A 8 -10.64 20.29 -8.29
C GLY A 8 -9.27 20.45 -8.95
N GLY A 9 -8.19 20.41 -8.18
CA GLY A 9 -6.82 20.52 -8.69
C GLY A 9 -6.35 19.31 -9.51
N ILE A 10 -6.93 18.13 -9.26
CA ILE A 10 -6.75 16.92 -10.05
C ILE A 10 -8.10 16.21 -10.24
N PRO A 11 -8.39 15.65 -11.41
CA PRO A 11 -9.63 14.90 -11.61
C PRO A 11 -9.53 13.43 -11.19
N ILE A 12 -8.33 12.84 -11.20
CA ILE A 12 -8.09 11.41 -10.90
C ILE A 12 -6.92 11.29 -9.94
N GLY A 13 -6.98 10.33 -9.02
CA GLY A 13 -5.91 10.04 -8.07
C GLY A 13 -5.94 8.61 -7.57
N VAL A 14 -4.83 8.17 -6.99
CA VAL A 14 -4.71 6.88 -6.31
C VAL A 14 -4.70 7.11 -4.80
N LEU A 15 -5.50 6.35 -4.08
CA LEU A 15 -5.61 6.39 -2.62
C LEU A 15 -5.73 4.96 -2.08
N GLY A 16 -5.09 4.69 -0.96
CA GLY A 16 -5.40 3.53 -0.16
C GLY A 16 -6.84 3.58 0.39
N SER A 17 -7.43 2.43 0.64
CA SER A 17 -8.83 2.29 1.11
C SER A 17 -9.16 3.14 2.34
N THR A 18 -8.22 3.31 3.27
CA THR A 18 -8.35 4.20 4.42
C THR A 18 -8.43 5.68 4.03
N GLY A 19 -7.62 6.09 3.03
CA GLY A 19 -7.65 7.44 2.46
C GLY A 19 -8.95 7.72 1.72
N ILE A 20 -9.48 6.73 1.00
CA ILE A 20 -10.79 6.79 0.32
C ILE A 20 -11.90 6.98 1.35
N ALA A 21 -11.93 6.14 2.39
CA ALA A 21 -12.92 6.24 3.46
C ALA A 21 -12.86 7.61 4.18
N ALA A 22 -11.66 8.09 4.50
CA ALA A 22 -11.47 9.39 5.13
C ALA A 22 -11.90 10.56 4.23
N ALA A 23 -11.67 10.49 2.93
CA ALA A 23 -12.13 11.51 1.98
C ALA A 23 -13.65 11.48 1.81
N ALA A 24 -14.26 10.30 1.71
CA ALA A 24 -15.69 10.11 1.62
C ALA A 24 -16.42 10.67 2.85
N THR A 25 -15.92 10.40 4.06
CA THR A 25 -16.51 10.93 5.31
C THR A 25 -16.42 12.45 5.42
N ARG A 26 -15.49 13.08 4.72
CA ARG A 26 -15.36 14.55 4.62
C ARG A 26 -16.21 15.15 3.50
N GLY A 27 -16.99 14.35 2.79
CA GLY A 27 -17.87 14.80 1.71
C GLY A 27 -17.14 15.14 0.40
N VAL A 28 -15.92 14.60 0.18
CA VAL A 28 -15.23 14.77 -1.11
C VAL A 28 -16.05 14.06 -2.19
N ASN A 29 -16.43 14.81 -3.24
CA ASN A 29 -17.24 14.29 -4.34
C ASN A 29 -16.41 13.43 -5.29
N MET A 30 -16.15 12.20 -4.88
CA MET A 30 -15.34 11.27 -5.66
C MET A 30 -16.04 9.92 -5.82
N GLN A 31 -15.61 9.16 -6.80
CA GLN A 31 -16.04 7.79 -7.08
C GLN A 31 -14.82 6.90 -7.22
N LEU A 32 -14.80 5.77 -6.50
CA LEU A 32 -13.89 4.67 -6.78
C LEU A 32 -14.34 3.99 -8.07
N PHE A 33 -13.46 3.85 -9.05
CA PHE A 33 -13.81 3.20 -10.32
C PHE A 33 -12.89 2.03 -10.69
N TRP A 34 -11.79 1.85 -9.96
CA TRP A 34 -10.88 0.74 -10.16
C TRP A 34 -10.18 0.37 -8.85
N ILE A 35 -10.14 -0.91 -8.50
CA ILE A 35 -9.26 -1.42 -7.45
C ILE A 35 -7.91 -1.69 -8.11
N LEU A 36 -6.88 -0.95 -7.67
CA LEU A 36 -5.55 -1.05 -8.25
C LEU A 36 -4.87 -2.36 -7.83
N ASP A 37 -4.93 -2.67 -6.55
CA ASP A 37 -4.43 -3.93 -6.01
C ASP A 37 -5.05 -4.22 -4.64
N ASN A 38 -5.04 -5.48 -4.24
CA ASN A 38 -5.19 -5.89 -2.85
C ASN A 38 -3.78 -5.92 -2.24
N ILE A 39 -3.60 -5.17 -1.16
CA ILE A 39 -2.28 -4.91 -0.58
C ILE A 39 -1.57 -6.21 -0.13
N GLY A 40 -2.30 -7.13 0.52
CA GLY A 40 -1.76 -8.43 0.88
C GLY A 40 -0.44 -8.34 1.64
N HIS A 41 0.57 -9.07 1.19
CA HIS A 41 1.91 -9.11 1.79
C HIS A 41 2.79 -7.90 1.44
N SER A 42 2.32 -6.97 0.59
CA SER A 42 3.12 -5.82 0.16
C SER A 42 3.31 -4.75 1.23
N GLU A 43 2.51 -4.76 2.28
CA GLU A 43 2.73 -3.94 3.48
C GLU A 43 3.01 -4.84 4.69
N ALA A 44 4.08 -4.56 5.43
CA ALA A 44 4.48 -5.36 6.57
C ALA A 44 5.04 -4.53 7.72
N LEU A 45 4.80 -5.00 8.95
CA LEU A 45 5.50 -4.55 10.14
C LEU A 45 6.82 -5.29 10.25
N VAL A 46 7.91 -4.58 10.00
CA VAL A 46 9.28 -5.09 10.11
C VAL A 46 9.89 -4.61 11.40
N VAL A 47 10.57 -5.49 12.10
CA VAL A 47 11.34 -5.21 13.31
C VAL A 47 12.83 -5.34 13.02
N HIS A 48 13.65 -4.47 13.60
CA HIS A 48 15.10 -4.54 13.44
C HIS A 48 15.63 -5.82 14.13
N LYS A 49 16.50 -6.57 13.47
CA LYS A 49 17.04 -7.85 14.01
C LYS A 49 17.67 -7.69 15.38
N GLU A 50 18.28 -6.53 15.63
CA GLU A 50 18.95 -6.23 16.91
C GLU A 50 18.03 -5.58 17.96
N SER A 51 16.74 -5.37 17.63
CA SER A 51 15.77 -4.70 18.53
C SER A 51 15.35 -5.54 19.73
N GLY A 52 15.60 -6.86 19.68
CA GLY A 52 15.12 -7.82 20.66
C GLY A 52 13.61 -8.09 20.58
N ILE A 53 12.95 -7.65 19.51
CA ILE A 53 11.51 -7.89 19.26
C ILE A 53 11.37 -9.21 18.53
N SER A 54 10.69 -10.18 19.13
CA SER A 54 10.39 -11.48 18.55
C SER A 54 8.90 -11.82 18.56
N LYS A 55 8.10 -11.09 19.33
CA LYS A 55 6.66 -11.26 19.48
C LYS A 55 6.00 -9.90 19.74
N PRO A 56 4.67 -9.79 19.54
CA PRO A 56 3.96 -8.53 19.69
C PRO A 56 4.16 -7.81 21.01
N GLU A 57 4.22 -8.54 22.12
CA GLU A 57 4.36 -7.96 23.47
C GLU A 57 5.67 -7.19 23.64
N ASP A 58 6.72 -7.54 22.86
CA ASP A 58 8.03 -6.89 22.90
C ASP A 58 8.00 -5.49 22.28
N LEU A 59 6.89 -5.13 21.59
CA LEU A 59 6.68 -3.78 21.02
C LEU A 59 6.43 -2.70 22.10
N LYS A 60 6.13 -3.08 23.35
CA LYS A 60 5.86 -2.10 24.43
C LYS A 60 7.05 -1.16 24.60
N GLY A 61 6.74 0.17 24.57
CA GLY A 61 7.72 1.23 24.66
C GLY A 61 8.59 1.46 23.41
N LYS A 62 8.49 0.60 22.39
CA LYS A 62 9.27 0.68 21.16
C LYS A 62 8.76 1.78 20.22
N ARG A 63 9.66 2.27 19.36
CA ARG A 63 9.42 3.31 18.37
C ARG A 63 9.08 2.66 17.05
N ILE A 64 7.88 2.94 16.54
CA ILE A 64 7.38 2.37 15.28
C ILE A 64 7.14 3.48 14.28
N GLY A 65 7.89 3.51 13.18
CA GLY A 65 7.67 4.43 12.07
C GLY A 65 6.55 3.95 11.16
N VAL A 66 5.59 4.84 10.84
CA VAL A 66 4.50 4.54 9.90
C VAL A 66 3.94 5.84 9.30
N PRO A 67 3.59 5.89 8.00
CA PRO A 67 2.91 7.06 7.45
C PRO A 67 1.47 7.14 7.96
N PHE A 68 1.11 8.25 8.63
CA PHE A 68 -0.23 8.41 9.19
C PHE A 68 -1.31 8.50 8.10
N VAL A 69 -2.50 8.01 8.42
CA VAL A 69 -3.68 7.93 7.54
C VAL A 69 -3.44 7.01 6.32
N SER A 70 -2.43 6.14 6.37
CA SER A 70 -2.21 5.08 5.39
C SER A 70 -2.91 3.78 5.81
N THR A 71 -2.98 2.84 4.88
CA THR A 71 -3.39 1.45 5.11
C THR A 71 -2.51 0.76 6.14
N SER A 72 -1.18 0.97 6.05
CA SER A 72 -0.21 0.48 7.04
C SER A 72 -0.49 1.02 8.45
N HIS A 73 -0.86 2.31 8.59
CA HIS A 73 -1.22 2.87 9.90
C HIS A 73 -2.50 2.25 10.45
N PHE A 74 -3.50 2.04 9.61
CA PHE A 74 -4.73 1.37 9.99
C PHE A 74 -4.44 -0.06 10.46
N HIS A 75 -3.70 -0.84 9.69
CA HIS A 75 -3.36 -2.22 10.04
C HIS A 75 -2.46 -2.31 11.28
N LEU A 76 -1.53 -1.37 11.51
CA LEU A 76 -0.78 -1.29 12.76
C LEU A 76 -1.72 -1.14 13.96
N LEU A 77 -2.68 -0.21 13.89
CA LEU A 77 -3.64 0.03 14.98
C LEU A 77 -4.56 -1.18 15.20
N VAL A 78 -4.98 -1.83 14.12
CA VAL A 78 -5.80 -3.05 14.19
C VAL A 78 -4.99 -4.22 14.77
N ALA A 79 -3.77 -4.44 14.31
CA ALA A 79 -2.88 -5.47 14.87
C ALA A 79 -2.69 -5.29 16.37
N LEU A 80 -2.32 -4.10 16.80
CA LEU A 80 -2.17 -3.79 18.22
C LEU A 80 -3.47 -4.04 19.01
N SER A 81 -4.56 -3.38 18.61
CA SER A 81 -5.77 -3.32 19.43
C SER A 81 -6.66 -4.56 19.31
N LYS A 82 -6.87 -5.08 18.10
CA LYS A 82 -7.83 -6.17 17.84
C LYS A 82 -7.17 -7.55 17.79
N VAL A 83 -6.03 -7.67 17.12
CA VAL A 83 -5.37 -8.98 16.96
C VAL A 83 -4.60 -9.33 18.23
N TRP A 84 -3.71 -8.46 18.68
CA TRP A 84 -2.84 -8.72 19.84
C TRP A 84 -3.38 -8.25 21.18
N LYS A 85 -4.54 -7.57 21.19
CA LYS A 85 -5.18 -7.05 22.43
C LYS A 85 -4.27 -6.14 23.26
N MET A 86 -3.37 -5.43 22.59
CA MET A 86 -2.47 -4.44 23.16
C MET A 86 -3.09 -3.04 23.08
N ASN A 87 -2.75 -2.18 24.04
CA ASN A 87 -3.13 -0.78 23.92
C ASN A 87 -2.16 -0.06 22.95
N PRO A 88 -2.63 0.59 21.86
CA PRO A 88 -1.75 1.33 20.97
C PRO A 88 -0.93 2.44 21.64
N ARG A 89 -1.36 2.91 22.83
CA ARG A 89 -0.61 3.90 23.63
C ARG A 89 0.62 3.30 24.33
N ASP A 90 0.74 1.98 24.39
CA ASP A 90 1.90 1.30 24.98
C ASP A 90 3.10 1.30 24.03
N VAL A 91 2.91 1.71 22.76
CA VAL A 91 3.97 1.85 21.76
C VAL A 91 4.12 3.32 21.33
N ARG A 92 5.29 3.69 20.80
CA ARG A 92 5.56 5.05 20.31
C ARG A 92 5.40 5.06 18.80
N ILE A 93 4.19 5.37 18.31
CA ILE A 93 3.92 5.44 16.87
C ILE A 93 4.36 6.82 16.37
N LEU A 94 5.25 6.83 15.37
CA LEU A 94 5.87 8.02 14.80
C LEU A 94 5.38 8.22 13.36
N ASN A 95 4.83 9.40 13.08
CA ASN A 95 4.42 9.77 11.71
C ASN A 95 5.64 10.07 10.85
N MET A 96 5.96 9.16 9.95
CA MET A 96 7.13 9.27 9.08
C MET A 96 6.77 8.81 7.67
N GLN A 97 7.20 9.55 6.64
CA GLN A 97 7.07 9.11 5.26
C GLN A 97 8.12 8.02 4.92
N PRO A 98 7.89 7.16 3.92
CA PRO A 98 8.77 6.02 3.64
C PRO A 98 10.27 6.38 3.52
N PRO A 99 10.69 7.49 2.87
CA PRO A 99 12.11 7.87 2.85
C PRO A 99 12.65 8.23 4.25
N GLN A 100 11.83 8.85 5.11
CA GLN A 100 12.21 9.18 6.49
C GLN A 100 12.33 7.92 7.34
N ILE A 101 11.45 6.93 7.11
CA ILE A 101 11.51 5.61 7.77
C ILE A 101 12.85 4.93 7.45
N VAL A 102 13.23 4.86 6.16
CA VAL A 102 14.51 4.26 5.75
C VAL A 102 15.69 4.96 6.43
N ALA A 103 15.70 6.29 6.44
CA ALA A 103 16.77 7.05 7.08
C ALA A 103 16.82 6.86 8.60
N ALA A 104 15.66 6.83 9.27
CA ALA A 104 15.57 6.60 10.71
C ALA A 104 15.95 5.16 11.10
N TRP A 105 15.57 4.18 10.28
CA TRP A 105 15.96 2.79 10.41
C TRP A 105 17.48 2.61 10.38
N GLN A 106 18.13 3.16 9.35
CA GLN A 106 19.60 3.08 9.19
C GLN A 106 20.37 3.70 10.35
N ARG A 107 19.82 4.70 11.03
CA ARG A 107 20.44 5.32 12.23
C ARG A 107 20.08 4.63 13.54
N GLY A 108 19.15 3.66 13.53
CA GLY A 108 18.63 3.04 14.76
C GLY A 108 17.69 3.97 15.56
N ASP A 109 17.11 4.99 14.92
CA ASP A 109 16.17 5.93 15.57
C ASP A 109 14.78 5.31 15.78
N ILE A 110 14.44 4.22 15.09
CA ILE A 110 13.21 3.44 15.22
C ILE A 110 13.53 1.96 15.39
N ASP A 111 12.68 1.25 16.12
CA ASP A 111 12.85 -0.17 16.44
C ASP A 111 12.06 -1.06 15.49
N ALA A 112 11.01 -0.51 14.89
CA ALA A 112 10.13 -1.17 13.93
C ALA A 112 9.55 -0.16 12.93
N ALA A 113 9.04 -0.67 11.81
CA ALA A 113 8.29 0.16 10.84
C ALA A 113 7.22 -0.67 10.13
N TYR A 114 6.07 -0.05 9.86
CA TYR A 114 5.02 -0.62 9.02
C TYR A 114 4.97 0.15 7.72
N VAL A 115 5.37 -0.47 6.61
CA VAL A 115 5.64 0.23 5.36
C VAL A 115 5.56 -0.73 4.17
N TRP A 116 5.60 -0.19 2.96
CA TRP A 116 5.55 -0.87 1.66
C TRP A 116 6.82 -0.68 0.82
N PRO A 117 7.01 -1.44 -0.28
CA PRO A 117 8.13 -1.23 -1.19
C PRO A 117 8.14 0.19 -1.82
N PRO A 118 9.32 0.76 -2.10
CA PRO A 118 10.64 0.16 -1.97
C PRO A 118 11.25 0.22 -0.55
N ALA A 119 10.63 0.96 0.38
CA ALA A 119 11.14 1.08 1.74
C ALA A 119 11.15 -0.29 2.43
N LEU A 120 10.06 -1.05 2.37
CA LEU A 120 9.97 -2.41 2.92
C LEU A 120 11.12 -3.30 2.44
N THR A 121 11.38 -3.34 1.13
CA THR A 121 12.49 -4.12 0.55
C THR A 121 13.84 -3.72 1.13
N THR A 122 14.02 -2.43 1.43
CA THR A 122 15.25 -1.94 2.05
C THR A 122 15.38 -2.41 3.50
N LEU A 123 14.30 -2.32 4.28
CA LEU A 123 14.30 -2.72 5.69
C LEU A 123 14.48 -4.23 5.87
N LEU A 124 13.99 -5.03 4.93
CA LEU A 124 14.11 -6.50 4.98
C LEU A 124 15.55 -7.03 4.87
N LYS A 125 16.53 -6.19 4.48
CA LYS A 125 17.94 -6.58 4.43
C LYS A 125 18.49 -6.92 5.82
N ASP A 126 18.05 -6.20 6.83
CA ASP A 126 18.49 -6.33 8.23
C ASP A 126 17.33 -6.41 9.24
N GLY A 127 16.11 -6.50 8.75
CA GLY A 127 14.88 -6.65 9.51
C GLY A 127 14.23 -8.03 9.36
N THR A 128 13.24 -8.27 10.21
CA THR A 128 12.38 -9.47 10.18
C THR A 128 10.92 -9.03 10.22
N VAL A 129 10.07 -9.66 9.39
CA VAL A 129 8.62 -9.40 9.42
C VAL A 129 8.03 -9.97 10.71
N LEU A 130 7.31 -9.15 11.45
CA LEU A 130 6.54 -9.55 12.62
C LEU A 130 5.09 -9.90 12.25
N THR A 131 4.49 -9.16 11.33
CA THR A 131 3.20 -9.42 10.69
C THR A 131 3.10 -8.60 9.39
N ASP A 132 2.10 -8.90 8.58
CA ASP A 132 1.82 -8.17 7.34
C ASP A 132 0.33 -7.85 7.17
N SER A 133 0.00 -7.12 6.11
CA SER A 133 -1.37 -6.70 5.85
C SER A 133 -2.29 -7.83 5.40
N GLU A 134 -1.76 -8.94 4.91
CA GLU A 134 -2.55 -10.14 4.60
C GLU A 134 -3.03 -10.82 5.89
N GLU A 135 -2.12 -11.02 6.86
CA GLU A 135 -2.47 -11.64 8.15
C GLU A 135 -3.45 -10.76 8.95
N VAL A 136 -3.16 -9.45 9.04
CA VAL A 136 -4.03 -8.50 9.76
C VAL A 136 -5.38 -8.37 9.06
N GLY A 137 -5.39 -8.34 7.72
CA GLY A 137 -6.60 -8.27 6.91
C GLY A 137 -7.51 -9.48 7.11
N LYS A 138 -6.96 -10.69 7.12
CA LYS A 138 -7.71 -11.94 7.41
C LYS A 138 -8.34 -11.92 8.81
N ALA A 139 -7.66 -11.34 9.77
CA ALA A 139 -8.16 -11.22 11.14
C ALA A 139 -9.12 -10.04 11.35
N SER A 140 -9.29 -9.16 10.35
CA SER A 140 -10.11 -7.95 10.48
C SER A 140 -10.77 -7.54 9.16
N VAL A 141 -10.17 -6.59 8.43
CA VAL A 141 -10.63 -6.05 7.15
C VAL A 141 -9.41 -5.89 6.24
N PRO A 142 -9.42 -6.51 5.05
CA PRO A 142 -8.35 -6.32 4.07
C PRO A 142 -8.31 -4.87 3.58
N THR A 143 -7.15 -4.43 3.15
CA THR A 143 -6.93 -3.12 2.56
C THR A 143 -6.55 -3.24 1.09
N PHE A 144 -6.84 -2.19 0.33
CA PHE A 144 -6.55 -2.11 -1.10
C PHE A 144 -6.13 -0.70 -1.48
N ASP A 145 -5.47 -0.55 -2.61
CA ASP A 145 -5.31 0.71 -3.29
C ASP A 145 -6.36 0.85 -4.39
N GLY A 146 -6.88 2.06 -4.55
CA GLY A 146 -7.94 2.33 -5.51
C GLY A 146 -7.72 3.60 -6.30
N ILE A 147 -8.17 3.57 -7.55
CA ILE A 147 -8.20 4.75 -8.41
C ILE A 147 -9.56 5.41 -8.23
N VAL A 148 -9.52 6.66 -7.79
CA VAL A 148 -10.70 7.50 -7.58
C VAL A 148 -10.73 8.63 -8.61
N VAL A 149 -11.93 9.06 -8.96
CA VAL A 149 -12.17 10.15 -9.91
C VAL A 149 -13.16 11.14 -9.31
N ASP A 150 -12.99 12.44 -9.59
CA ASP A 150 -14.03 13.43 -9.33
C ASP A 150 -15.30 13.05 -10.13
N LYS A 151 -16.41 12.90 -9.44
CA LYS A 151 -17.66 12.40 -10.04
C LYS A 151 -18.18 13.31 -11.14
N ALA A 152 -18.17 14.63 -10.91
CA ALA A 152 -18.65 15.58 -11.90
C ALA A 152 -17.73 15.65 -13.13
N TRP A 153 -16.43 15.45 -12.94
CA TRP A 153 -15.51 15.37 -14.07
C TRP A 153 -15.70 14.07 -14.87
N ALA A 154 -15.88 12.93 -14.21
CA ALA A 154 -16.14 11.65 -14.87
C ALA A 154 -17.41 11.70 -15.75
N GLU A 155 -18.50 12.28 -15.24
CA GLU A 155 -19.75 12.47 -15.97
C GLU A 155 -19.57 13.32 -17.25
N LYS A 156 -18.65 14.28 -17.24
CA LYS A 156 -18.32 15.13 -18.40
C LYS A 156 -17.33 14.47 -19.37
N ASN A 157 -16.65 13.41 -18.95
CA ASN A 157 -15.60 12.76 -19.71
C ASN A 157 -15.81 11.23 -19.91
N PRO A 158 -17.00 10.77 -20.34
CA PRO A 158 -17.34 9.35 -20.36
C PRO A 158 -16.45 8.56 -21.33
N LYS A 159 -16.05 9.15 -22.48
CA LYS A 159 -15.16 8.48 -23.43
C LYS A 159 -13.76 8.25 -22.84
N PHE A 160 -13.26 9.21 -22.09
CA PHE A 160 -11.99 9.04 -21.37
C PHE A 160 -12.07 7.91 -20.34
N MET A 161 -13.13 7.91 -19.51
CA MET A 161 -13.34 6.88 -18.50
C MET A 161 -13.44 5.48 -19.11
N GLN A 162 -14.16 5.33 -20.23
CA GLN A 162 -14.23 4.06 -20.95
C GLN A 162 -12.86 3.61 -21.47
N ALA A 163 -12.10 4.52 -22.11
CA ALA A 163 -10.76 4.21 -22.62
C ALA A 163 -9.80 3.83 -21.48
N TYR A 164 -9.82 4.58 -20.38
CA TYR A 164 -8.97 4.31 -19.22
C TYR A 164 -9.29 2.95 -18.57
N THR A 165 -10.57 2.69 -18.32
CA THR A 165 -11.02 1.39 -17.77
C THR A 165 -10.63 0.23 -18.68
N LYS A 166 -10.76 0.41 -20.02
CA LYS A 166 -10.34 -0.62 -20.98
C LYS A 166 -8.83 -0.90 -20.90
N VAL A 167 -8.00 0.13 -20.86
CA VAL A 167 -6.53 -0.04 -20.75
C VAL A 167 -6.18 -0.76 -19.45
N MET A 168 -6.80 -0.40 -18.34
CA MET A 168 -6.59 -1.08 -17.06
C MET A 168 -7.01 -2.56 -17.14
N ALA A 169 -8.19 -2.84 -17.68
CA ALA A 169 -8.69 -4.22 -17.82
C ALA A 169 -7.77 -5.08 -18.71
N ASP A 170 -7.28 -4.51 -19.82
CA ASP A 170 -6.37 -5.21 -20.72
C ASP A 170 -5.01 -5.48 -20.04
N ALA A 171 -4.45 -4.51 -19.32
CA ALA A 171 -3.20 -4.66 -18.58
C ALA A 171 -3.30 -5.71 -17.47
N TYR A 172 -4.40 -5.71 -16.72
CA TYR A 172 -4.63 -6.67 -15.63
C TYR A 172 -4.83 -8.08 -16.16
N ARG A 173 -5.55 -8.23 -17.28
CA ARG A 173 -5.69 -9.52 -17.95
C ARG A 173 -4.33 -10.05 -18.39
N ASP A 174 -3.52 -9.22 -19.07
CA ASP A 174 -2.19 -9.62 -19.52
C ASP A 174 -1.29 -10.02 -18.34
N TYR A 175 -1.29 -9.23 -17.26
CA TYR A 175 -0.54 -9.58 -16.06
C TYR A 175 -0.98 -10.93 -15.48
N ASN A 176 -2.27 -11.13 -15.28
CA ASN A 176 -2.81 -12.35 -14.66
C ASN A 176 -2.55 -13.60 -15.51
N GLU A 177 -2.56 -13.47 -16.84
CA GLU A 177 -2.33 -14.59 -17.77
C GLU A 177 -0.84 -14.86 -18.01
N ASN A 178 0.02 -13.84 -17.99
CA ASN A 178 1.38 -13.90 -18.53
C ASN A 178 2.49 -13.61 -17.52
N SER A 179 2.22 -12.96 -16.37
CA SER A 179 3.25 -12.52 -15.43
C SER A 179 4.14 -13.63 -14.88
N ALA A 180 3.65 -14.86 -14.81
CA ALA A 180 4.45 -16.02 -14.43
C ALA A 180 5.64 -16.30 -15.37
N LYS A 181 5.58 -15.79 -16.60
CA LYS A 181 6.62 -15.91 -17.61
C LYS A 181 7.55 -14.67 -17.67
N TRP A 182 7.22 -13.62 -16.93
CA TRP A 182 7.99 -12.38 -16.96
C TRP A 182 9.34 -12.57 -16.28
N THR A 183 10.35 -11.96 -16.87
CA THR A 183 11.73 -11.92 -16.40
C THR A 183 12.20 -10.47 -16.33
N GLU A 184 13.37 -10.23 -15.79
CA GLU A 184 13.99 -8.90 -15.79
C GLU A 184 14.18 -8.30 -17.18
N SER A 185 14.24 -9.14 -18.24
CA SER A 185 14.40 -8.71 -19.62
C SER A 185 13.08 -8.52 -20.37
N SER A 186 11.94 -8.87 -19.77
CA SER A 186 10.62 -8.72 -20.40
C SER A 186 10.30 -7.26 -20.71
N PRO A 187 9.65 -6.98 -21.85
CA PRO A 187 9.30 -5.61 -22.25
C PRO A 187 8.47 -4.86 -21.19
N GLU A 188 7.55 -5.55 -20.56
CA GLU A 188 6.67 -5.04 -19.49
C GLU A 188 7.50 -4.54 -18.31
N VAL A 189 8.42 -5.38 -17.82
CA VAL A 189 9.28 -5.05 -16.67
C VAL A 189 10.24 -3.91 -17.03
N LYS A 190 10.80 -3.91 -18.24
CA LYS A 190 11.61 -2.78 -18.73
C LYS A 190 10.82 -1.49 -18.82
N GLY A 191 9.57 -1.56 -19.31
CA GLY A 191 8.68 -0.41 -19.37
C GLY A 191 8.40 0.17 -17.98
N ILE A 192 8.08 -0.67 -17.01
CA ILE A 192 7.87 -0.26 -15.60
C ILE A 192 9.15 0.37 -15.04
N THR A 193 10.31 -0.29 -15.22
CA THR A 193 11.61 0.22 -14.75
C THR A 193 11.93 1.60 -15.33
N GLN A 194 11.63 1.84 -16.60
CA GLN A 194 11.84 3.13 -17.25
C GLN A 194 10.93 4.22 -16.66
N MET A 195 9.70 3.88 -16.31
CA MET A 195 8.71 4.84 -15.80
C MET A 195 8.94 5.22 -14.35
N ILE A 196 9.24 4.24 -13.47
CA ILE A 196 9.31 4.46 -12.02
C ILE A 196 10.74 4.43 -11.47
N GLY A 197 11.73 4.05 -12.27
CA GLY A 197 13.10 3.81 -11.80
C GLY A 197 13.25 2.49 -11.03
N GLY A 198 14.42 2.30 -10.42
CA GLY A 198 14.72 1.07 -9.67
C GLY A 198 15.36 -0.01 -10.57
N ASN A 199 15.50 -1.20 -10.03
CA ASN A 199 16.01 -2.35 -10.79
C ASN A 199 14.87 -3.36 -11.08
N ALA A 200 15.01 -4.08 -12.18
CA ALA A 200 14.00 -5.00 -12.68
C ALA A 200 13.69 -6.14 -11.71
N LYS A 201 14.68 -6.62 -10.97
CA LYS A 201 14.50 -7.68 -9.97
C LYS A 201 13.60 -7.24 -8.82
N ASP A 202 13.88 -6.09 -8.22
CA ASP A 202 13.08 -5.54 -7.11
C ASP A 202 11.64 -5.24 -7.55
N ILE A 203 11.45 -4.79 -8.79
CA ILE A 203 10.12 -4.57 -9.38
C ILE A 203 9.35 -5.88 -9.49
N LEU A 204 9.96 -6.93 -10.03
CA LEU A 204 9.31 -8.26 -10.12
C LEU A 204 8.95 -8.82 -8.74
N GLU A 205 9.83 -8.67 -7.77
CA GLU A 205 9.58 -9.12 -6.39
C GLU A 205 8.43 -8.32 -5.75
N ALA A 206 8.42 -7.00 -5.93
CA ALA A 206 7.35 -6.14 -5.42
C ALA A 206 5.98 -6.49 -6.05
N MET A 207 5.93 -6.72 -7.36
CA MET A 207 4.69 -7.09 -8.05
C MET A 207 4.12 -8.42 -7.57
N LYS A 208 4.95 -9.39 -7.20
CA LYS A 208 4.50 -10.68 -6.65
C LYS A 208 3.87 -10.59 -5.26
N MET A 209 4.10 -9.48 -4.53
CA MET A 209 3.51 -9.24 -3.22
C MET A 209 2.10 -8.65 -3.31
N LEU A 210 1.71 -8.14 -4.48
CA LEU A 210 0.42 -7.52 -4.75
C LEU A 210 -0.52 -8.51 -5.42
N VAL A 211 -1.81 -8.39 -5.14
CA VAL A 211 -2.87 -9.15 -5.81
C VAL A 211 -3.67 -8.18 -6.68
N PHE A 212 -3.63 -8.40 -7.99
CA PHE A 212 -4.33 -7.60 -8.98
C PHE A 212 -5.67 -8.24 -9.33
N PRO A 213 -6.81 -7.74 -8.80
CA PRO A 213 -8.11 -8.33 -9.08
C PRO A 213 -8.50 -8.14 -10.54
N SER A 214 -9.13 -9.14 -11.13
CA SER A 214 -9.70 -9.03 -12.47
C SER A 214 -10.88 -8.05 -12.49
N ALA A 215 -11.21 -7.53 -13.69
CA ALA A 215 -12.40 -6.67 -13.85
C ALA A 215 -13.70 -7.39 -13.43
N GLN A 216 -13.77 -8.71 -13.60
CA GLN A 216 -14.93 -9.53 -13.19
C GLN A 216 -15.04 -9.62 -11.66
N GLU A 217 -13.93 -9.80 -10.95
CA GLU A 217 -13.91 -9.82 -9.48
C GLU A 217 -14.29 -8.47 -8.89
N MET A 218 -13.90 -7.36 -9.54
CA MET A 218 -14.28 -6.02 -9.09
C MET A 218 -15.75 -5.67 -9.33
N ALA A 219 -16.42 -6.39 -10.25
CA ALA A 219 -17.83 -6.14 -10.61
C ALA A 219 -18.81 -7.04 -9.82
N SER A 220 -18.32 -8.01 -9.07
CA SER A 220 -19.12 -8.94 -8.25
C SER A 220 -19.33 -8.40 -6.84
#